data_4d4fa167a7238131bcf6cf896a0907f8
#
_entry.id   4d4fa167a7238131bcf6cf896a0907f8
#
_cell.length_a   1.000
_cell.length_b   1.000
_cell.length_c   1.000
_cell.angle_alpha   90.00
_cell.angle_beta   90.00
_cell.angle_gamma   90.00
#
_symmetry.space_group_name_H-M   'P 1'
#
loop_
_entity.id
_entity.type
_entity.pdbx_description
1 polymer ?
#
loop_
_entity_poly.entity_id
_entity_poly.type
_entity_poly.pdbx_seq_one_letter_code
_entity_poly.pdbx_strand_id
1 'polypeptide(L)'
;SGQVYLSVLDRERRGDYLGGTIQQVPHLTNEIKARIYSVAEQTNCEVLICEVGGTVGDIEGETFIEAIRQIRHEQPRDSCLSVHVCFLPWVGATGELKTKPTQHSVRELRSKGIQPDAILLRSDHPVPRDISEKVALFCDVEPRAVIPMETVETIYEVPLLLEERGLG
;
A
#
# COMPACT_ATOMS: atom_id res chain seq x y z
N SER A 1 -11.39 -10.60 -0.55
CA SER A 1 -10.47 -11.72 -0.91
C SER A 1 -11.22 -12.98 -1.30
N GLY A 2 -12.22 -13.47 -0.54
CA GLY A 2 -12.93 -14.72 -0.80
C GLY A 2 -13.46 -14.90 -2.23
N GLN A 3 -14.03 -13.86 -2.83
CA GLN A 3 -14.52 -13.90 -4.21
C GLN A 3 -13.41 -14.12 -5.26
N VAL A 4 -12.19 -13.65 -5.01
CA VAL A 4 -11.03 -13.88 -5.89
C VAL A 4 -10.70 -15.37 -5.91
N TYR A 5 -10.58 -15.98 -4.74
CA TYR A 5 -10.30 -17.41 -4.61
C TYR A 5 -11.41 -18.25 -5.22
N LEU A 6 -12.67 -17.91 -4.94
CA LEU A 6 -13.82 -18.63 -5.49
C LEU A 6 -13.83 -18.59 -7.01
N SER A 7 -13.58 -17.41 -7.62
CA SER A 7 -13.52 -17.27 -9.09
C SER A 7 -12.48 -18.20 -9.71
N VAL A 8 -11.29 -18.25 -9.13
CA VAL A 8 -10.21 -19.14 -9.66
C VAL A 8 -10.55 -20.60 -9.48
N LEU A 9 -11.10 -21.00 -8.32
CA LEU A 9 -11.52 -22.38 -8.05
C LEU A 9 -12.67 -22.83 -8.96
N ASP A 10 -13.65 -21.96 -9.21
CA ASP A 10 -14.77 -22.29 -10.11
C ASP A 10 -14.29 -22.44 -11.56
N ARG A 11 -13.33 -21.64 -12.00
CA ARG A 11 -12.70 -21.80 -13.33
C ARG A 11 -11.91 -23.11 -13.42
N GLU A 12 -11.19 -23.49 -12.38
CA GLU A 12 -10.51 -24.78 -12.32
C GLU A 12 -11.49 -25.94 -12.45
N ARG A 13 -12.58 -25.91 -11.68
CA ARG A 13 -13.62 -26.96 -11.71
C ARG A 13 -14.31 -27.09 -13.06
N ARG A 14 -14.48 -25.99 -13.79
CA ARG A 14 -15.01 -26.00 -15.16
C ARG A 14 -14.01 -26.45 -16.20
N GLY A 15 -12.74 -26.61 -15.85
CA GLY A 15 -11.69 -27.02 -16.78
C GLY A 15 -11.09 -25.86 -17.60
N ASP A 16 -11.35 -24.62 -17.22
CA ASP A 16 -10.88 -23.44 -17.96
C ASP A 16 -9.33 -23.35 -18.05
N TYR A 17 -8.63 -24.05 -17.15
CA TYR A 17 -7.16 -24.12 -17.12
C TYR A 17 -6.59 -25.38 -17.79
N LEU A 18 -7.41 -26.15 -18.51
CA LEU A 18 -6.99 -27.30 -19.33
C LEU A 18 -6.16 -28.34 -18.55
N GLY A 19 -6.44 -28.55 -17.28
CA GLY A 19 -5.72 -29.50 -16.41
C GLY A 19 -4.38 -29.00 -15.87
N GLY A 20 -4.06 -27.73 -16.09
CA GLY A 20 -2.86 -27.10 -15.52
C GLY A 20 -2.95 -26.94 -14.01
N THR A 21 -1.81 -26.99 -13.33
CA THR A 21 -1.72 -26.76 -11.88
C THR A 21 -2.00 -25.29 -11.55
N ILE A 22 -2.97 -25.08 -10.65
CA ILE A 22 -3.31 -23.73 -10.18
C ILE A 22 -2.33 -23.30 -9.10
N GLN A 23 -1.83 -22.07 -9.23
CA GLN A 23 -0.85 -21.47 -8.34
C GLN A 23 -1.30 -20.04 -7.94
N GLN A 24 -0.75 -19.53 -6.85
CA GLN A 24 -1.01 -18.13 -6.46
C GLN A 24 -0.52 -17.17 -7.55
N VAL A 25 0.70 -17.40 -8.05
CA VAL A 25 1.25 -16.72 -9.23
C VAL A 25 1.31 -17.74 -10.37
N PRO A 26 0.70 -17.51 -11.53
CA PRO A 26 0.01 -16.27 -11.94
C PRO A 26 -1.51 -16.25 -11.75
N HIS A 27 -2.16 -17.34 -11.32
CA HIS A 27 -3.61 -17.48 -11.45
C HIS A 27 -4.39 -16.53 -10.54
N LEU A 28 -4.06 -16.48 -9.23
CA LEU A 28 -4.69 -15.55 -8.29
C LEU A 28 -4.25 -14.11 -8.57
N THR A 29 -2.97 -13.85 -8.81
CA THR A 29 -2.49 -12.51 -9.12
C THR A 29 -3.13 -11.95 -10.39
N ASN A 30 -3.32 -12.75 -11.43
CA ASN A 30 -4.01 -12.33 -12.65
C ASN A 30 -5.50 -12.02 -12.40
N GLU A 31 -6.18 -12.81 -11.57
CA GLU A 31 -7.56 -12.51 -11.19
C GLU A 31 -7.68 -11.19 -10.40
N ILE A 32 -6.75 -10.92 -9.49
CA ILE A 32 -6.69 -9.66 -8.74
C ILE A 32 -6.47 -8.49 -9.70
N LYS A 33 -5.47 -8.57 -10.58
CA LYS A 33 -5.17 -7.54 -11.58
C LYS A 33 -6.36 -7.28 -12.50
N ALA A 34 -6.99 -8.34 -13.01
CA ALA A 34 -8.14 -8.24 -13.89
C ALA A 34 -9.30 -7.48 -13.21
N ARG A 35 -9.55 -7.70 -11.92
CA ARG A 35 -10.58 -6.96 -11.16
C ARG A 35 -10.23 -5.50 -11.02
N ILE A 36 -8.97 -5.15 -10.74
CA ILE A 36 -8.51 -3.77 -10.63
C ILE A 36 -8.71 -3.05 -11.97
N TYR A 37 -8.25 -3.63 -13.06
CA TYR A 37 -8.41 -3.04 -14.40
C TYR A 37 -9.88 -2.93 -14.81
N SER A 38 -10.70 -3.95 -14.50
CA SER A 38 -12.14 -3.92 -14.79
C SER A 38 -12.85 -2.75 -14.09
N VAL A 39 -12.47 -2.41 -12.85
CA VAL A 39 -13.03 -1.23 -12.18
C VAL A 39 -12.65 0.06 -12.92
N ALA A 40 -11.39 0.21 -13.30
CA ALA A 40 -10.92 1.37 -14.04
C ALA A 40 -11.69 1.54 -15.37
N GLU A 41 -11.86 0.45 -16.13
CA GLU A 41 -12.60 0.44 -17.39
C GLU A 41 -14.09 0.77 -17.21
N GLN A 42 -14.76 0.14 -16.23
CA GLN A 42 -16.19 0.32 -15.99
C GLN A 42 -16.54 1.74 -15.50
N THR A 43 -15.65 2.34 -14.72
CA THR A 43 -15.87 3.68 -14.17
C THR A 43 -15.32 4.77 -15.09
N ASN A 44 -14.51 4.44 -16.06
CA ASN A 44 -13.79 5.38 -16.94
C ASN A 44 -13.08 6.49 -16.13
N CYS A 45 -12.50 6.11 -14.99
CA CYS A 45 -11.85 7.06 -14.09
C CYS A 45 -10.46 7.43 -14.59
N GLU A 46 -10.07 8.69 -14.38
CA GLU A 46 -8.70 9.16 -14.64
C GLU A 46 -7.72 8.67 -13.59
N VAL A 47 -8.19 8.49 -12.36
CA VAL A 47 -7.40 8.01 -11.21
C VAL A 47 -8.15 6.89 -10.51
N LEU A 48 -7.48 5.77 -10.28
CA LEU A 48 -7.98 4.65 -9.49
C LEU A 48 -7.14 4.49 -8.21
N ILE A 49 -7.80 4.60 -7.07
CA ILE A 49 -7.18 4.34 -5.77
C ILE A 49 -7.47 2.90 -5.39
N CYS A 50 -6.40 2.09 -5.26
CA CYS A 50 -6.47 0.71 -4.81
C CYS A 50 -5.87 0.60 -3.41
N GLU A 51 -6.66 0.17 -2.44
CA GLU A 51 -6.21 -0.04 -1.07
C GLU A 51 -5.98 -1.52 -0.80
N VAL A 52 -4.83 -1.85 -0.19
CA VAL A 52 -4.51 -3.18 0.32
C VAL A 52 -4.42 -3.09 1.83
N GLY A 53 -5.41 -3.66 2.52
CA GLY A 53 -5.50 -3.64 3.98
C GLY A 53 -4.58 -4.65 4.65
N GLY A 54 -4.40 -4.46 5.95
CA GLY A 54 -3.56 -5.31 6.79
C GLY A 54 -2.12 -4.83 6.90
N THR A 55 -1.34 -5.54 7.71
CA THR A 55 0.09 -5.25 7.91
C THR A 55 0.91 -5.88 6.78
N VAL A 56 1.83 -5.11 6.20
CA VAL A 56 2.78 -5.66 5.22
C VAL A 56 3.63 -6.73 5.89
N GLY A 57 3.66 -7.92 5.29
CA GLY A 57 4.31 -9.11 5.86
C GLY A 57 3.32 -10.13 6.43
N ASP A 58 2.06 -9.77 6.57
CA ASP A 58 1.02 -10.76 6.92
C ASP A 58 0.75 -11.67 5.72
N ILE A 59 0.73 -12.96 5.97
CA ILE A 59 0.61 -14.00 4.93
C ILE A 59 -0.66 -13.84 4.08
N GLU A 60 -1.73 -13.32 4.65
CA GLU A 60 -3.01 -13.11 3.96
C GLU A 60 -2.95 -11.99 2.91
N GLY A 61 -2.03 -11.03 3.08
CA GLY A 61 -1.81 -9.91 2.16
C GLY A 61 -0.85 -10.20 1.00
N GLU A 62 -0.02 -11.24 1.12
CA GLU A 62 1.10 -11.51 0.22
C GLU A 62 0.70 -11.56 -1.27
N THR A 63 -0.35 -12.29 -1.60
CA THR A 63 -0.81 -12.44 -3.00
C THR A 63 -1.32 -11.11 -3.57
N PHE A 64 -1.93 -10.26 -2.75
CA PHE A 64 -2.41 -8.94 -3.17
C PHE A 64 -1.25 -7.98 -3.39
N ILE A 65 -0.28 -7.96 -2.48
CA ILE A 65 0.95 -7.16 -2.63
C ILE A 65 1.72 -7.58 -3.88
N GLU A 66 1.82 -8.89 -4.14
CA GLU A 66 2.45 -9.41 -5.36
C GLU A 66 1.70 -8.95 -6.62
N ALA A 67 0.37 -8.94 -6.63
CA ALA A 67 -0.42 -8.44 -7.74
C ALA A 67 -0.16 -6.94 -7.99
N ILE A 68 -0.09 -6.12 -6.93
CA ILE A 68 0.24 -4.69 -7.02
C ILE A 68 1.67 -4.50 -7.55
N ARG A 69 2.63 -5.28 -7.07
CA ARG A 69 4.01 -5.25 -7.59
C ARG A 69 4.04 -5.51 -9.10
N GLN A 70 3.27 -6.51 -9.57
CA GLN A 70 3.16 -6.82 -11.00
C GLN A 70 2.53 -5.66 -11.79
N ILE A 71 1.44 -5.06 -11.30
CA ILE A 71 0.83 -3.88 -11.93
C ILE A 71 1.86 -2.75 -12.07
N ARG A 72 2.59 -2.43 -11.00
CA ARG A 72 3.65 -1.40 -11.06
C ARG A 72 4.74 -1.70 -12.08
N HIS A 73 5.03 -2.97 -12.33
CA HIS A 73 6.02 -3.39 -13.32
C HIS A 73 5.47 -3.35 -14.75
N GLU A 74 4.20 -3.68 -14.92
CA GLU A 74 3.52 -3.74 -16.21
C GLU A 74 3.11 -2.37 -16.76
N GLN A 75 2.85 -1.42 -15.86
CA GLN A 75 2.43 -0.07 -16.21
C GLN A 75 3.63 0.89 -16.36
N PRO A 76 3.48 1.99 -17.12
CA PRO A 76 4.47 3.05 -17.16
C PRO A 76 4.80 3.57 -15.75
N ARG A 77 6.06 3.91 -15.49
CA ARG A 77 6.53 4.34 -14.17
C ARG A 77 5.73 5.50 -13.59
N ASP A 78 5.32 6.43 -14.44
CA ASP A 78 4.63 7.66 -14.03
C ASP A 78 3.11 7.48 -13.86
N SER A 79 2.59 6.27 -14.10
CA SER A 79 1.16 5.96 -13.96
C SER A 79 0.78 5.27 -12.66
N CYS A 80 1.75 4.92 -11.82
CA CYS A 80 1.52 4.23 -10.56
C CYS A 80 2.24 4.91 -9.41
N LEU A 81 1.49 5.32 -8.39
CA LEU A 81 2.01 5.87 -7.13
C LEU A 81 1.76 4.88 -5.99
N SER A 82 2.80 4.55 -5.22
CA SER A 82 2.69 3.75 -4.00
C SER A 82 2.75 4.64 -2.77
N VAL A 83 1.65 4.73 -2.06
CA VAL A 83 1.56 5.45 -0.79
C VAL A 83 1.52 4.42 0.34
N HIS A 84 2.49 4.47 1.24
CA HIS A 84 2.59 3.55 2.37
C HIS A 84 2.15 4.25 3.66
N VAL A 85 1.07 3.76 4.26
CA VAL A 85 0.55 4.30 5.52
C VAL A 85 1.19 3.55 6.69
N CYS A 86 1.89 4.28 7.55
CA CYS A 86 2.57 3.73 8.73
C CYS A 86 2.06 4.39 10.00
N PHE A 87 1.92 3.60 11.05
CA PHE A 87 1.71 4.16 12.39
C PHE A 87 3.04 4.51 13.03
N LEU A 88 3.13 5.72 13.57
CA LEU A 88 4.29 6.25 14.29
C LEU A 88 3.94 6.34 15.79
N PRO A 89 4.25 5.31 16.59
CA PRO A 89 3.82 5.25 17.97
C PRO A 89 4.57 6.23 18.86
N TRP A 90 3.83 6.85 19.78
CA TRP A 90 4.36 7.56 20.91
C TRP A 90 4.57 6.60 22.09
N VAL A 91 5.75 6.61 22.68
CA VAL A 91 6.07 5.82 23.87
C VAL A 91 6.12 6.73 25.08
N GLY A 92 5.04 6.74 25.86
CA GLY A 92 4.90 7.61 27.03
C GLY A 92 6.01 7.46 28.08
N ALA A 93 6.53 6.24 28.26
CA ALA A 93 7.62 5.99 29.20
C ALA A 93 8.94 6.69 28.85
N THR A 94 9.18 6.96 27.57
CA THR A 94 10.39 7.66 27.09
C THR A 94 10.09 9.07 26.55
N GLY A 95 8.82 9.44 26.44
CA GLY A 95 8.39 10.74 25.95
C GLY A 95 8.81 11.01 24.49
N GLU A 96 8.80 10.00 23.62
CA GLU A 96 9.27 10.13 22.24
C GLU A 96 8.49 9.31 21.22
N LEU A 97 8.48 9.77 19.97
CA LEU A 97 8.01 9.03 18.82
C LEU A 97 9.03 7.99 18.38
N LYS A 98 8.60 6.78 18.09
CA LYS A 98 9.47 5.67 17.67
C LYS A 98 9.36 5.41 16.17
N THR A 99 10.45 5.66 15.44
CA THR A 99 10.53 5.48 13.97
C THR A 99 10.82 4.04 13.53
N LYS A 100 11.28 3.18 14.42
CA LYS A 100 11.66 1.80 14.08
C LYS A 100 10.52 0.97 13.49
N PRO A 101 9.28 1.01 14.00
CA PRO A 101 8.16 0.29 13.38
C PRO A 101 7.94 0.69 11.92
N THR A 102 7.95 1.99 11.63
CA THR A 102 7.85 2.51 10.25
C THR A 102 9.00 2.02 9.37
N GLN A 103 10.24 2.10 9.84
CA GLN A 103 11.41 1.61 9.09
C GLN A 103 11.31 0.11 8.80
N HIS A 104 10.81 -0.69 9.73
CA HIS A 104 10.61 -2.13 9.53
C HIS A 104 9.50 -2.40 8.52
N SER A 105 8.38 -1.70 8.61
CA SER A 105 7.27 -1.84 7.67
C SER A 105 7.69 -1.50 6.23
N VAL A 106 8.43 -0.40 6.04
CA VAL A 106 8.97 -0.04 4.72
C VAL A 106 9.98 -1.06 4.22
N ARG A 107 10.86 -1.57 5.11
CA ARG A 107 11.82 -2.63 4.73
C ARG A 107 11.08 -3.88 4.25
N GLU A 108 10.00 -4.27 4.93
CA GLU A 108 9.20 -5.42 4.55
C GLU A 108 8.56 -5.19 3.18
N LEU A 109 7.96 -4.02 2.92
CA LEU A 109 7.40 -3.67 1.61
C LEU A 109 8.46 -3.72 0.50
N ARG A 110 9.65 -3.19 0.76
CA ARG A 110 10.79 -3.24 -0.17
C ARG A 110 11.24 -4.67 -0.46
N SER A 111 11.20 -5.56 0.53
CA SER A 111 11.52 -6.99 0.33
C SER A 111 10.57 -7.68 -0.64
N LYS A 112 9.33 -7.16 -0.77
CA LYS A 112 8.35 -7.59 -1.76
C LYS A 112 8.53 -6.91 -3.13
N GLY A 113 9.55 -6.06 -3.29
CA GLY A 113 9.86 -5.39 -4.56
C GLY A 113 9.08 -4.09 -4.80
N ILE A 114 8.49 -3.50 -3.75
CA ILE A 114 7.79 -2.21 -3.84
C ILE A 114 8.54 -1.18 -3.01
N GLN A 115 9.13 -0.17 -3.67
CA GLN A 115 9.60 1.05 -3.03
C GLN A 115 8.42 2.00 -2.93
N PRO A 116 8.05 2.50 -1.73
CA PRO A 116 7.02 3.51 -1.62
C PRO A 116 7.50 4.84 -2.23
N ASP A 117 6.61 5.53 -2.93
CA ASP A 117 6.86 6.86 -3.48
C ASP A 117 6.56 7.92 -2.42
N ALA A 118 5.59 7.65 -1.53
CA ALA A 118 5.27 8.49 -0.38
C ALA A 118 4.98 7.64 0.86
N ILE A 119 5.25 8.22 2.04
CA ILE A 119 4.95 7.61 3.35
C ILE A 119 4.05 8.56 4.14
N LEU A 120 2.87 8.07 4.54
CA LEU A 120 2.01 8.77 5.48
C LEU A 120 2.32 8.29 6.90
N LEU A 121 2.81 9.20 7.75
CA LEU A 121 3.14 8.92 9.15
C LEU A 121 1.94 9.23 10.03
N ARG A 122 1.08 8.27 10.26
CA ARG A 122 -0.05 8.42 11.17
C ARG A 122 0.43 8.44 12.62
N SER A 123 0.07 9.47 13.36
CA SER A 123 0.45 9.64 14.77
C SER A 123 -0.68 10.31 15.55
N ASP A 124 -0.78 9.99 16.84
CA ASP A 124 -1.67 10.70 17.79
C ASP A 124 -1.01 11.93 18.41
N HIS A 125 0.25 12.19 18.04
CA HIS A 125 1.03 13.32 18.51
C HIS A 125 1.65 14.06 17.32
N PRO A 126 1.91 15.39 17.47
CA PRO A 126 2.63 16.17 16.46
C PRO A 126 3.96 15.51 16.09
N VAL A 127 4.25 15.43 14.80
CA VAL A 127 5.48 14.80 14.28
C VAL A 127 6.50 15.89 13.97
N PRO A 128 7.58 16.01 14.75
CA PRO A 128 8.65 16.96 14.48
C PRO A 128 9.34 16.71 13.14
N ARG A 129 9.88 17.76 12.55
CA ARG A 129 10.54 17.70 11.24
C ARG A 129 11.73 16.74 11.20
N ASP A 130 12.55 16.72 12.25
CA ASP A 130 13.69 15.81 12.38
C ASP A 130 13.29 14.32 12.37
N ILE A 131 12.10 14.01 12.91
CA ILE A 131 11.52 12.64 12.86
C ILE A 131 11.16 12.29 11.42
N SER A 132 10.51 13.18 10.68
CA SER A 132 10.18 12.97 9.26
C SER A 132 11.43 12.82 8.40
N GLU A 133 12.44 13.68 8.60
CA GLU A 133 13.73 13.62 7.91
C GLU A 133 14.46 12.29 8.22
N LYS A 134 14.42 11.85 9.47
CA LYS A 134 14.96 10.53 9.85
C LYS A 134 14.26 9.37 9.16
N VAL A 135 12.93 9.41 9.06
CA VAL A 135 12.17 8.38 8.32
C VAL A 135 12.55 8.42 6.84
N ALA A 136 12.59 9.60 6.24
CA ALA A 136 12.98 9.79 4.84
C ALA A 136 14.35 9.14 4.54
N LEU A 137 15.35 9.43 5.38
CA LEU A 137 16.70 8.88 5.24
C LEU A 137 16.73 7.35 5.32
N PHE A 138 16.06 6.76 6.34
CA PHE A 138 16.11 5.30 6.55
C PHE A 138 15.20 4.51 5.60
N CYS A 139 14.19 5.16 5.02
CA CYS A 139 13.26 4.55 4.10
C CYS A 139 13.56 4.82 2.64
N ASP A 140 14.60 5.62 2.35
CA ASP A 140 15.02 5.99 1.00
C ASP A 140 13.86 6.63 0.19
N VAL A 141 13.25 7.64 0.83
CA VAL A 141 12.15 8.44 0.27
C VAL A 141 12.53 9.91 0.39
N GLU A 142 12.12 10.73 -0.58
CA GLU A 142 12.37 12.17 -0.50
C GLU A 142 11.74 12.77 0.77
N PRO A 143 12.41 13.70 1.48
CA PRO A 143 11.87 14.29 2.70
C PRO A 143 10.46 14.90 2.53
N ARG A 144 10.17 15.50 1.38
CA ARG A 144 8.84 16.06 1.05
C ARG A 144 7.75 15.00 0.87
N ALA A 145 8.12 13.75 0.57
CA ALA A 145 7.20 12.64 0.41
C ALA A 145 6.96 11.85 1.71
N VAL A 146 7.53 12.30 2.83
CA VAL A 146 7.20 11.81 4.17
C VAL A 146 6.25 12.78 4.83
N ILE A 147 4.98 12.41 4.90
CA ILE A 147 3.87 13.29 5.23
C ILE A 147 3.33 12.91 6.61
N PRO A 148 3.53 13.77 7.64
CA PRO A 148 2.91 13.59 8.95
C PRO A 148 1.39 13.69 8.86
N MET A 149 0.70 12.77 9.53
CA MET A 149 -0.76 12.71 9.56
C MET A 149 -1.21 12.53 11.01
N GLU A 150 -1.45 13.63 11.70
CA GLU A 150 -2.01 13.58 13.04
C GLU A 150 -3.46 13.10 13.02
N THR A 151 -3.88 12.45 14.10
CA THR A 151 -5.28 12.07 14.29
C THR A 151 -6.15 13.32 14.32
N VAL A 152 -7.15 13.37 13.46
CA VAL A 152 -8.12 14.45 13.32
C VAL A 152 -9.48 14.06 13.92
N GLU A 153 -10.32 15.04 14.22
CA GLU A 153 -11.64 14.80 14.83
C GLU A 153 -12.61 14.07 13.86
N THR A 154 -12.51 14.39 12.58
CA THR A 154 -13.33 13.76 11.54
C THR A 154 -12.52 13.34 10.33
N ILE A 155 -12.89 12.20 9.72
CA ILE A 155 -12.24 11.70 8.50
C ILE A 155 -12.30 12.68 7.32
N TYR A 156 -13.24 13.62 7.32
CA TYR A 156 -13.39 14.63 6.27
C TYR A 156 -12.30 15.72 6.31
N GLU A 157 -11.56 15.80 7.40
CA GLU A 157 -10.38 16.69 7.50
C GLU A 157 -9.13 16.08 6.86
N VAL A 158 -9.08 14.76 6.71
CA VAL A 158 -7.92 14.04 6.16
C VAL A 158 -7.53 14.56 4.76
N PRO A 159 -8.44 14.72 3.78
CA PRO A 159 -8.08 15.26 2.48
C PRO A 159 -7.52 16.69 2.54
N LEU A 160 -8.08 17.53 3.42
CA LEU A 160 -7.60 18.90 3.62
C LEU A 160 -6.18 18.92 4.20
N LEU A 161 -5.93 18.04 5.17
CA LEU A 161 -4.60 17.91 5.76
C LEU A 161 -3.57 17.37 4.74
N LEU A 162 -3.96 16.44 3.88
CA LEU A 162 -3.10 15.94 2.80
C LEU A 162 -2.74 17.05 1.81
N GLU A 163 -3.72 17.86 1.40
CA GLU A 163 -3.52 19.03 0.53
C GLU A 163 -2.58 20.05 1.18
N GLU A 164 -2.83 20.43 2.45
CA GLU A 164 -1.98 21.34 3.22
C GLU A 164 -0.53 20.84 3.33
N ARG A 165 -0.34 19.53 3.42
CA ARG A 165 0.97 18.87 3.53
C ARG A 165 1.63 18.58 2.17
N GLY A 166 0.97 18.92 1.07
CA GLY A 166 1.54 18.89 -0.28
C GLY A 166 1.48 17.51 -0.96
N LEU A 167 0.50 16.69 -0.63
CA LEU A 167 0.24 15.44 -1.35
C LEU A 167 -0.72 15.66 -2.55
N GLY A 168 -1.36 16.82 -2.65
CA GLY A 168 -2.26 17.17 -3.74
C GLY A 168 -1.57 17.43 -5.08
#